data_bd723912132202da9183042a89565b7b
#
_entry.id   bd723912132202da9183042a89565b7b
#
_cell.length_a   1.000
_cell.length_b   1.000
_cell.length_c   1.000
_cell.angle_alpha   90.00
_cell.angle_beta   90.00
_cell.angle_gamma   90.00
#
_symmetry.space_group_name_H-M   'P 1'
#
loop_
_entity.id
_entity.type
_entity.pdbx_description
1 polymer ?
#
loop_
_entity_poly.entity_id
_entity_poly.type
_entity_poly.pdbx_seq_one_letter_code
_entity_poly.pdbx_strand_id
1 'polypeptide(L)'
;LFFFFSFFSYISIGDLMEEFRKVMDTEYYTYYTVSKGDTLYSISKKFNVNPKLVSELNGLKVEEYIYPNQTLIIPKKGIRYYITKDDDTLNLVSKVFGANESDIVKQNKTIYLLPGQMIFYRE
;
A
#
# COMPACT_ATOMS: atom_id res chain seq x y z
N LEU A 1 5.71 -2.29 -30.01
CA LEU A 1 4.58 -3.03 -29.44
C LEU A 1 4.71 -4.54 -29.67
N PHE A 2 4.97 -4.95 -30.90
CA PHE A 2 5.22 -6.35 -31.23
C PHE A 2 6.45 -6.90 -30.52
N PHE A 3 7.49 -6.11 -30.42
CA PHE A 3 8.72 -6.49 -29.75
C PHE A 3 8.49 -6.72 -28.26
N PHE A 4 7.74 -5.86 -27.64
CA PHE A 4 7.36 -5.95 -26.23
C PHE A 4 6.52 -7.20 -25.96
N PHE A 5 5.55 -7.46 -26.83
CA PHE A 5 4.68 -8.63 -26.72
C PHE A 5 5.46 -9.94 -26.87
N SER A 6 6.41 -9.96 -27.83
CA SER A 6 7.28 -11.11 -28.04
C SER A 6 8.15 -11.38 -26.82
N PHE A 7 8.66 -10.34 -26.17
CA PHE A 7 9.47 -10.47 -24.96
C PHE A 7 8.68 -11.15 -23.84
N PHE A 8 7.43 -10.73 -23.61
CA PHE A 8 6.60 -11.30 -22.56
C PHE A 8 6.24 -12.76 -22.79
N SER A 9 6.22 -13.24 -24.02
CA SER A 9 5.91 -14.63 -24.30
C SER A 9 6.97 -15.62 -23.77
N TYR A 10 8.17 -15.13 -23.44
CA TYR A 10 9.27 -15.95 -22.92
C TYR A 10 9.39 -15.91 -21.39
N ILE A 11 8.55 -15.14 -20.71
CA ILE A 11 8.60 -15.00 -19.26
C ILE A 11 7.45 -15.77 -18.65
N SER A 12 7.72 -16.57 -17.62
CA SER A 12 6.66 -17.25 -16.88
C SER A 12 5.78 -16.23 -16.15
N ILE A 13 4.54 -16.62 -15.86
CA ILE A 13 3.64 -15.75 -15.11
C ILE A 13 4.20 -15.43 -13.72
N GLY A 14 4.86 -16.41 -13.07
CA GLY A 14 5.50 -16.20 -11.77
C GLY A 14 6.61 -15.16 -11.83
N ASP A 15 7.47 -15.25 -12.85
CA ASP A 15 8.57 -14.30 -13.05
C ASP A 15 8.03 -12.90 -13.36
N LEU A 16 6.98 -12.81 -14.17
CA LEU A 16 6.34 -11.54 -14.50
C LEU A 16 5.75 -10.88 -13.26
N MET A 17 5.10 -11.66 -12.41
CA MET A 17 4.53 -11.15 -11.15
C MET A 17 5.62 -10.70 -10.19
N GLU A 18 6.75 -11.39 -10.14
CA GLU A 18 7.89 -11.01 -9.32
C GLU A 18 8.49 -9.67 -9.77
N GLU A 19 8.68 -9.48 -11.08
CA GLU A 19 9.14 -8.21 -11.62
C GLU A 19 8.15 -7.08 -11.36
N PHE A 20 6.85 -7.37 -11.48
CA PHE A 20 5.80 -6.41 -11.18
C PHE A 20 5.86 -5.97 -9.72
N ARG A 21 6.05 -6.91 -8.79
CA ARG A 21 6.18 -6.60 -7.36
C ARG A 21 7.38 -5.70 -7.08
N LYS A 22 8.52 -5.95 -7.72
CA LYS A 22 9.71 -5.10 -7.57
C LYS A 22 9.43 -3.67 -8.01
N VAL A 23 8.73 -3.50 -9.13
CA VAL A 23 8.38 -2.19 -9.66
C VAL A 23 7.41 -1.47 -8.73
N MET A 24 6.51 -2.22 -8.10
CA MET A 24 5.47 -1.65 -7.23
C MET A 24 5.94 -1.47 -5.78
N ASP A 25 7.07 -2.08 -5.38
CA ASP A 25 7.63 -1.85 -4.05
C ASP A 25 8.14 -0.41 -3.94
N THR A 26 7.65 0.32 -2.94
CA THR A 26 7.98 1.72 -2.73
C THR A 26 8.68 1.91 -1.39
N GLU A 27 9.20 3.11 -1.13
CA GLU A 27 9.77 3.42 0.18
C GLU A 27 8.71 3.50 1.29
N TYR A 28 7.43 3.54 0.94
CA TYR A 28 6.33 3.69 1.90
C TYR A 28 5.65 2.36 2.24
N TYR A 29 5.63 1.42 1.30
CA TYR A 29 4.97 0.13 1.51
C TYR A 29 5.62 -0.94 0.64
N THR A 30 5.35 -2.20 1.00
CA THR A 30 5.75 -3.36 0.21
C THR A 30 4.54 -4.25 -0.03
N TYR A 31 4.68 -5.20 -0.94
CA TYR A 31 3.63 -6.18 -1.23
C TYR A 31 3.97 -7.51 -0.59
N TYR A 32 2.94 -8.14 -0.04
CA TYR A 32 3.05 -9.47 0.53
C TYR A 32 1.99 -10.39 -0.11
N THR A 33 2.43 -11.55 -0.56
CA THR A 33 1.52 -12.58 -1.09
C THR A 33 1.12 -13.52 0.03
N VAL A 34 -0.19 -13.61 0.27
CA VAL A 34 -0.76 -14.45 1.33
C VAL A 34 -0.45 -15.91 1.04
N SER A 35 0.06 -16.62 2.05
CA SER A 35 0.30 -18.06 2.02
C SER A 35 -0.82 -18.79 2.75
N LYS A 36 -0.98 -20.07 2.44
CA LYS A 36 -1.97 -20.92 3.13
C LYS A 36 -1.70 -20.89 4.65
N GLY A 37 -2.74 -20.63 5.41
CA GLY A 37 -2.66 -20.56 6.86
C GLY A 37 -2.38 -19.17 7.43
N ASP A 38 -2.08 -18.19 6.57
CA ASP A 38 -1.91 -16.81 7.01
C ASP A 38 -3.24 -16.19 7.44
N THR A 39 -3.15 -15.30 8.42
CA THR A 39 -4.24 -14.43 8.84
C THR A 39 -3.74 -12.99 8.83
N LEU A 40 -4.65 -12.02 8.82
CA LEU A 40 -4.25 -10.61 8.95
C LEU A 40 -3.42 -10.39 10.23
N TYR A 41 -3.80 -11.06 11.31
CA TYR A 41 -3.07 -10.97 12.56
C TYR A 41 -1.64 -11.54 12.44
N SER A 42 -1.49 -12.73 11.88
CA SER A 42 -0.16 -13.36 11.75
C SER A 42 0.75 -12.59 10.82
N ILE A 43 0.22 -12.08 9.72
CA ILE A 43 0.97 -11.25 8.77
C ILE A 43 1.39 -9.95 9.45
N SER A 44 0.47 -9.30 10.14
CA SER A 44 0.76 -8.03 10.82
C SER A 44 1.82 -8.20 11.90
N LYS A 45 1.77 -9.30 12.64
CA LYS A 45 2.78 -9.64 13.64
C LYS A 45 4.15 -9.86 13.00
N LYS A 46 4.18 -10.57 11.86
CA LYS A 46 5.41 -10.83 11.12
C LYS A 46 6.12 -9.54 10.70
N PHE A 47 5.35 -8.55 10.26
CA PHE A 47 5.90 -7.27 9.82
C PHE A 47 5.93 -6.20 10.92
N ASN A 48 5.48 -6.55 12.12
CA ASN A 48 5.42 -5.62 13.25
C ASN A 48 4.61 -4.36 12.94
N VAL A 49 3.42 -4.56 12.39
CA VAL A 49 2.48 -3.48 12.06
C VAL A 49 1.12 -3.75 12.69
N ASN A 50 0.29 -2.71 12.79
CA ASN A 50 -1.04 -2.82 13.37
C ASN A 50 -1.98 -3.53 12.37
N PRO A 51 -2.68 -4.61 12.77
CA PRO A 51 -3.61 -5.32 11.89
C PRO A 51 -4.73 -4.42 11.35
N LYS A 52 -5.21 -3.49 12.15
CA LYS A 52 -6.23 -2.53 11.72
C LYS A 52 -5.72 -1.66 10.57
N LEU A 53 -4.48 -1.20 10.67
CA LEU A 53 -3.88 -0.42 9.60
C LEU A 53 -3.73 -1.25 8.32
N VAL A 54 -3.27 -2.49 8.44
CA VAL A 54 -3.16 -3.38 7.27
C VAL A 54 -4.52 -3.59 6.62
N SER A 55 -5.57 -3.81 7.42
CA SER A 55 -6.91 -4.00 6.88
C SER A 55 -7.41 -2.74 6.16
N GLU A 56 -7.21 -1.57 6.74
CA GLU A 56 -7.63 -0.30 6.14
C GLU A 56 -6.90 -0.03 4.82
N LEU A 57 -5.59 -0.25 4.78
CA LEU A 57 -4.80 -0.03 3.57
C LEU A 57 -5.19 -0.96 2.42
N ASN A 58 -5.79 -2.09 2.74
CA ASN A 58 -6.19 -3.08 1.74
C ASN A 58 -7.71 -3.13 1.50
N GLY A 59 -8.45 -2.19 2.09
CA GLY A 59 -9.90 -2.13 1.92
C GLY A 59 -10.62 -3.33 2.54
N LEU A 60 -10.06 -3.93 3.58
CA LEU A 60 -10.59 -5.11 4.25
C LEU A 60 -11.09 -4.77 5.65
N LYS A 61 -12.01 -5.60 6.16
CA LYS A 61 -12.36 -5.58 7.57
C LYS A 61 -11.36 -6.45 8.34
N VAL A 62 -11.10 -6.12 9.62
CA VAL A 62 -10.09 -6.84 10.42
C VAL A 62 -10.38 -8.34 10.49
N GLU A 63 -11.64 -8.72 10.64
CA GLU A 63 -12.04 -10.13 10.71
C GLU A 63 -12.35 -10.74 9.34
N GLU A 64 -12.10 -10.01 8.26
CA GLU A 64 -12.37 -10.54 6.92
C GLU A 64 -11.37 -11.66 6.57
N TYR A 65 -11.90 -12.68 5.93
CA TYR A 65 -11.09 -13.82 5.51
C TYR A 65 -10.19 -13.43 4.33
N ILE A 66 -8.92 -13.80 4.40
CA ILE A 66 -7.97 -13.62 3.32
C ILE A 66 -7.61 -14.97 2.70
N TYR A 67 -7.26 -14.96 1.42
CA TYR A 67 -7.06 -16.18 0.64
C TYR A 67 -5.59 -16.31 0.21
N PRO A 68 -5.08 -17.55 0.10
CA PRO A 68 -3.76 -17.78 -0.48
C PRO A 68 -3.65 -17.12 -1.86
N ASN A 69 -2.48 -16.60 -2.17
CA ASN A 69 -2.14 -15.88 -3.40
C ASN A 69 -2.75 -14.47 -3.52
N GLN A 70 -3.54 -14.05 -2.55
CA GLN A 70 -3.97 -12.65 -2.47
C GLN A 70 -2.76 -11.77 -2.16
N THR A 71 -2.66 -10.61 -2.81
CA THR A 71 -1.58 -9.66 -2.56
C THR A 71 -2.07 -8.55 -1.65
N LEU A 72 -1.33 -8.31 -0.57
CA LEU A 72 -1.64 -7.26 0.39
C LEU A 72 -0.56 -6.19 0.38
N ILE A 73 -0.98 -4.94 0.58
CA ILE A 73 -0.07 -3.81 0.83
C ILE A 73 0.28 -3.83 2.31
N ILE A 74 1.58 -3.84 2.61
CA ILE A 74 2.08 -3.81 3.98
C ILE A 74 2.85 -2.50 4.19
N PRO A 75 2.47 -1.69 5.19
CA PRO A 75 3.16 -0.43 5.44
C PRO A 75 4.58 -0.69 5.93
N LYS A 76 5.52 0.15 5.49
CA LYS A 76 6.90 0.09 5.99
C LYS A 76 6.99 0.83 7.32
N LYS A 77 7.96 0.41 8.14
CA LYS A 77 8.19 0.99 9.45
C LYS A 77 8.53 2.48 9.36
N GLY A 78 7.99 3.27 10.28
CA GLY A 78 8.27 4.70 10.35
C GLY A 78 7.44 5.55 9.38
N ILE A 79 6.55 4.93 8.63
CA ILE A 79 5.65 5.62 7.72
C ILE A 79 4.28 5.74 8.36
N ARG A 80 3.70 6.93 8.31
CA ARG A 80 2.33 7.15 8.73
C ARG A 80 1.42 7.27 7.52
N TYR A 81 0.17 6.91 7.68
CA TYR A 81 -0.82 6.84 6.60
C TYR A 81 -2.09 7.53 7.04
N TYR A 82 -2.77 8.13 6.08
CA TYR A 82 -4.09 8.69 6.27
C TYR A 82 -4.92 8.40 5.02
N ILE A 83 -6.13 7.89 5.22
CA ILE A 83 -7.06 7.66 4.13
C ILE A 83 -8.07 8.81 4.15
N THR A 84 -8.13 9.54 3.05
CA THR A 84 -8.94 10.74 2.94
C THR A 84 -10.43 10.43 3.05
N LYS A 85 -11.17 11.36 3.61
CA LYS A 85 -12.62 11.33 3.78
C LYS A 85 -13.24 12.46 2.99
N ASP A 86 -14.58 12.44 2.93
CA ASP A 86 -15.33 13.54 2.32
C ASP A 86 -14.94 14.87 2.96
N ASP A 87 -14.82 15.90 2.13
CA ASP A 87 -14.53 17.27 2.55
C ASP A 87 -13.17 17.50 3.19
N ASP A 88 -12.26 16.53 3.11
CA ASP A 88 -10.89 16.75 3.55
C ASP A 88 -10.18 17.79 2.67
N THR A 89 -9.36 18.60 3.33
CA THR A 89 -8.50 19.58 2.66
C THR A 89 -7.03 19.25 2.96
N LEU A 90 -6.13 19.79 2.17
CA LEU A 90 -4.69 19.60 2.41
C LEU A 90 -4.29 20.13 3.79
N ASN A 91 -4.91 21.22 4.23
CA ASN A 91 -4.67 21.77 5.56
C ASN A 91 -5.08 20.79 6.66
N LEU A 92 -6.26 20.17 6.55
CA LEU A 92 -6.72 19.17 7.51
C LEU A 92 -5.78 17.96 7.54
N VAL A 93 -5.38 17.45 6.38
CA VAL A 93 -4.48 16.32 6.29
C VAL A 93 -3.11 16.64 6.89
N SER A 94 -2.59 17.83 6.63
CA SER A 94 -1.31 18.25 7.22
C SER A 94 -1.40 18.32 8.75
N LYS A 95 -2.52 18.74 9.29
CA LYS A 95 -2.75 18.76 10.75
C LYS A 95 -2.80 17.35 11.34
N VAL A 96 -3.40 16.40 10.63
CA VAL A 96 -3.43 15.00 11.07
C VAL A 96 -2.01 14.47 11.26
N PHE A 97 -1.11 14.80 10.34
CA PHE A 97 0.29 14.37 10.42
C PHE A 97 1.15 15.28 11.32
N GLY A 98 0.67 16.46 11.67
CA GLY A 98 1.50 17.45 12.35
C GLY A 98 2.64 17.96 11.49
N ALA A 99 2.41 18.07 10.18
CA ALA A 99 3.43 18.41 9.18
C ALA A 99 3.02 19.62 8.36
N ASN A 100 3.97 20.18 7.61
CA ASN A 100 3.70 21.24 6.67
C ASN A 100 3.04 20.68 5.41
N GLU A 101 2.15 21.45 4.80
CA GLU A 101 1.53 21.07 3.53
C GLU A 101 2.57 20.77 2.45
N SER A 102 3.65 21.57 2.38
CA SER A 102 4.70 21.37 1.40
C SER A 102 5.40 20.02 1.54
N ASP A 103 5.58 19.53 2.76
CA ASP A 103 6.19 18.21 3.00
C ASP A 103 5.26 17.09 2.56
N ILE A 104 3.97 17.24 2.81
CA ILE A 104 2.97 16.27 2.34
C ILE A 104 2.99 16.20 0.80
N VAL A 105 3.01 17.36 0.15
CA VAL A 105 3.00 17.42 -1.33
C VAL A 105 4.28 16.82 -1.91
N LYS A 106 5.44 17.05 -1.28
CA LYS A 106 6.71 16.47 -1.75
C LYS A 106 6.74 14.96 -1.70
N GLN A 107 6.10 14.37 -0.68
CA GLN A 107 6.13 12.93 -0.46
C GLN A 107 5.06 12.17 -1.25
N ASN A 108 4.04 12.85 -1.73
CA ASN A 108 2.93 12.24 -2.45
C ASN A 108 2.86 12.81 -3.86
N LYS A 109 3.06 11.98 -4.87
CA LYS A 109 3.12 12.43 -6.27
C LYS A 109 1.87 13.16 -6.72
N THR A 110 0.71 12.71 -6.27
CA THR A 110 -0.56 13.29 -6.68
C THR A 110 -1.51 13.26 -5.48
N ILE A 111 -2.08 14.41 -5.17
CA ILE A 111 -3.06 14.54 -4.08
C ILE A 111 -4.34 15.08 -4.68
N TYR A 112 -5.37 14.24 -4.73
CA TYR A 112 -6.69 14.61 -5.25
C TYR A 112 -7.65 15.02 -4.15
N LEU A 113 -7.42 14.56 -2.92
CA LEU A 113 -8.31 14.77 -1.76
C LEU A 113 -9.72 14.22 -2.00
N LEU A 114 -9.84 13.25 -2.89
CA LEU A 114 -11.07 12.50 -3.05
C LEU A 114 -11.18 11.44 -1.95
N PRO A 115 -12.42 11.06 -1.54
CA PRO A 115 -12.56 10.03 -0.51
C PRO A 115 -11.83 8.75 -0.88
N GLY A 116 -11.12 8.18 0.10
CA GLY A 116 -10.43 6.91 -0.07
C GLY A 116 -9.03 7.00 -0.63
N GLN A 117 -8.49 8.19 -0.81
CA GLN A 117 -7.09 8.34 -1.22
C GLN A 117 -6.15 8.08 -0.04
N MET A 118 -5.10 7.30 -0.27
CA MET A 118 -4.06 7.05 0.72
C MET A 118 -2.98 8.11 0.63
N ILE A 119 -2.75 8.84 1.73
CA ILE A 119 -1.69 9.83 1.85
C ILE A 119 -0.64 9.30 2.80
N PHE A 120 0.63 9.43 2.44
CA PHE A 120 1.75 8.95 3.23
C PHE A 120 2.54 10.11 3.83
N TYR A 121 3.15 9.87 4.99
CA TYR A 121 4.06 10.85 5.57
C TYR A 121 5.17 10.16 6.36
N ARG A 122 6.40 10.55 6.07
CA ARG A 122 7.60 10.20 6.84
C ARG A 122 8.19 11.48 7.43
N GLU A 123 8.39 11.48 8.73
CA GLU A 123 9.08 12.58 9.41
C GLU A 123 10.55 12.68 9.00
#